data_154dbf6a6a84dfc57f39c6988578abce
#
_entry.id   154dbf6a6a84dfc57f39c6988578abce
#
_cell.length_a   1.000
_cell.length_b   1.000
_cell.length_c   1.000
_cell.angle_alpha   90.00
_cell.angle_beta   90.00
_cell.angle_gamma   90.00
#
_symmetry.space_group_name_H-M   'P 1'
#
loop_
_entity.id
_entity.type
_entity.pdbx_description
1 polymer ?
#
loop_
_entity_poly.entity_id
_entity_poly.type
_entity_poly.pdbx_seq_one_letter_code
_entity_poly.pdbx_strand_id
1 'polypeptide(L)'
;AHVVYECVGLDNTVDDALRLAYPGGTVVLIGLIGATRKVDWTFVWLKELTVTGTLCSSSEDYVGQRKRCYQIILDWMAEGRLDLTPLLTHRFRLEEYKKALAMSFHKSQHQMVKAVFEFPI
;
A
#
# COMPACT_ATOMS: atom_id res chain seq x y z
N ALA A 1 5.76 14.99 -11.54
CA ALA A 1 6.73 13.95 -11.13
C ALA A 1 6.95 12.96 -12.28
N HIS A 2 8.15 12.39 -12.40
CA HIS A 2 8.42 11.33 -13.39
C HIS A 2 7.76 10.00 -13.01
N VAL A 3 7.67 9.72 -11.70
CA VAL A 3 6.97 8.56 -11.17
C VAL A 3 6.05 9.02 -10.04
N VAL A 4 4.82 8.55 -10.05
CA VAL A 4 3.82 8.79 -9.00
C VAL A 4 3.31 7.45 -8.47
N TYR A 5 3.33 7.27 -7.17
CA TYR A 5 2.80 6.09 -6.50
C TYR A 5 1.45 6.44 -5.88
N GLU A 6 0.39 5.80 -6.38
CA GLU A 6 -0.94 5.90 -5.81
C GLU A 6 -1.13 4.75 -4.81
N CYS A 7 -1.31 5.07 -3.52
CA CYS A 7 -1.32 4.08 -2.43
C CYS A 7 -2.65 4.02 -1.66
N VAL A 8 -3.66 4.74 -2.09
CA VAL A 8 -4.93 4.90 -1.36
C VAL A 8 -6.06 4.08 -2.00
N GLY A 9 -6.18 4.14 -3.33
CA GLY A 9 -7.18 3.39 -4.09
C GLY A 9 -8.55 4.05 -4.17
N LEU A 10 -8.63 5.38 -4.09
CA LEU A 10 -9.86 6.14 -4.27
C LEU A 10 -9.87 6.83 -5.64
N ASP A 11 -11.07 7.09 -6.19
CA ASP A 11 -11.22 7.75 -7.49
C ASP A 11 -10.45 9.08 -7.56
N ASN A 12 -10.58 9.92 -6.55
CA ASN A 12 -9.89 11.21 -6.47
C ASN A 12 -8.37 11.08 -6.37
N THR A 13 -7.84 10.10 -5.65
CA THR A 13 -6.39 9.93 -5.53
C THR A 13 -5.76 9.34 -6.79
N VAL A 14 -6.51 8.51 -7.51
CA VAL A 14 -6.11 8.04 -8.85
C VAL A 14 -6.09 9.21 -9.84
N ASP A 15 -7.15 10.06 -9.85
CA ASP A 15 -7.21 11.23 -10.70
C ASP A 15 -6.07 12.22 -10.40
N ASP A 16 -5.80 12.48 -9.13
CA ASP A 16 -4.67 13.31 -8.70
C ASP A 16 -3.33 12.73 -9.16
N ALA A 17 -3.14 11.41 -9.08
CA ALA A 17 -1.90 10.77 -9.53
C ALA A 17 -1.67 10.96 -11.04
N LEU A 18 -2.72 10.82 -11.86
CA LEU A 18 -2.66 11.07 -13.31
C LEU A 18 -2.34 12.54 -13.62
N ARG A 19 -2.89 13.47 -12.83
CA ARG A 19 -2.64 14.92 -12.97
C ARG A 19 -1.22 15.30 -12.57
N LEU A 20 -0.68 14.71 -11.51
CA LEU A 20 0.66 15.03 -10.96
C LEU A 20 1.80 14.44 -11.77
N ALA A 21 1.57 13.41 -12.56
CA ALA A 21 2.57 12.83 -13.44
C ALA A 21 2.95 13.80 -14.57
N TYR A 22 4.25 13.89 -14.88
CA TYR A 22 4.73 14.62 -16.07
C TYR A 22 4.40 13.86 -17.35
N PRO A 23 4.35 14.55 -18.51
CA PRO A 23 4.26 13.88 -19.81
C PRO A 23 5.35 12.81 -19.97
N GLY A 24 4.96 11.63 -20.46
CA GLY A 24 5.83 10.45 -20.54
C GLY A 24 6.14 9.78 -19.19
N GLY A 25 5.51 10.24 -18.09
CA GLY A 25 5.73 9.69 -16.75
C GLY A 25 5.03 8.36 -16.48
N THR A 26 5.31 7.81 -15.31
CA THR A 26 4.72 6.55 -14.87
C THR A 26 3.85 6.74 -13.61
N VAL A 27 2.67 6.17 -13.63
CA VAL A 27 1.79 6.07 -12.45
C VAL A 27 1.72 4.61 -12.02
N VAL A 28 2.11 4.35 -10.77
CA VAL A 28 2.09 3.00 -10.16
C VAL A 28 0.93 2.92 -9.20
N LEU A 29 -0.06 2.09 -9.51
CA LEU A 29 -1.24 1.87 -8.69
C LEU A 29 -0.95 0.77 -7.67
N ILE A 30 -0.82 1.15 -6.40
CA ILE A 30 -0.56 0.26 -5.26
C ILE A 30 -1.82 0.12 -4.41
N GLY A 31 -2.65 1.18 -4.35
CA GLY A 31 -3.92 1.18 -3.64
C GLY A 31 -4.88 0.11 -4.19
N LEU A 32 -5.71 -0.46 -3.31
CA LEU A 32 -6.76 -1.39 -3.73
C LEU A 32 -7.88 -0.59 -4.41
N ILE A 33 -7.78 -0.51 -5.73
CA ILE A 33 -8.73 0.21 -6.56
C ILE A 33 -9.85 -0.74 -6.92
N GLY A 34 -11.05 -0.43 -6.45
CA GLY A 34 -12.26 -1.11 -6.88
C GLY A 34 -12.76 -0.61 -8.24
N ALA A 35 -14.06 -0.61 -8.45
CA ALA A 35 -14.65 -0.05 -9.66
C ALA A 35 -14.55 1.49 -9.63
N THR A 36 -13.61 2.06 -10.35
CA THR A 36 -13.47 3.51 -10.51
C THR A 36 -14.57 4.04 -11.44
N ARG A 37 -15.31 5.05 -11.00
CA ARG A 37 -16.44 5.62 -11.76
C ARG A 37 -16.22 7.06 -12.19
N LYS A 38 -15.27 7.76 -11.57
CA LYS A 38 -15.08 9.21 -11.74
C LYS A 38 -13.63 9.59 -12.01
N VAL A 39 -12.82 8.68 -12.51
CA VAL A 39 -11.42 8.98 -12.89
C VAL A 39 -11.39 9.55 -14.28
N ASP A 40 -10.71 10.67 -14.45
CA ASP A 40 -10.48 11.28 -15.77
C ASP A 40 -9.25 10.65 -16.45
N TRP A 41 -9.49 9.60 -17.20
CA TRP A 41 -8.47 8.88 -17.96
C TRP A 41 -7.88 9.66 -19.15
N THR A 42 -8.42 10.84 -19.46
CA THR A 42 -7.90 11.71 -20.54
C THR A 42 -6.41 12.00 -20.36
N PHE A 43 -5.94 12.15 -19.13
CA PHE A 43 -4.54 12.42 -18.85
C PHE A 43 -3.59 11.30 -19.28
N VAL A 44 -4.05 10.06 -19.35
CA VAL A 44 -3.22 8.92 -19.77
C VAL A 44 -2.76 9.10 -21.22
N TRP A 45 -3.68 9.39 -22.13
CA TRP A 45 -3.31 9.58 -23.53
C TRP A 45 -2.77 10.99 -23.81
N LEU A 46 -3.29 12.03 -23.14
CA LEU A 46 -2.85 13.42 -23.34
C LEU A 46 -1.38 13.63 -22.96
N LYS A 47 -0.91 12.92 -21.94
CA LYS A 47 0.44 13.00 -21.42
C LYS A 47 1.30 11.78 -21.77
N GLU A 48 0.78 10.83 -22.54
CA GLU A 48 1.47 9.59 -22.92
C GLU A 48 1.97 8.81 -21.66
N LEU A 49 1.13 8.71 -20.62
CA LEU A 49 1.51 8.09 -19.35
C LEU A 49 1.57 6.56 -19.46
N THR A 50 2.56 5.98 -18.79
CA THR A 50 2.54 4.55 -18.44
C THR A 50 1.78 4.38 -17.13
N VAL A 51 0.67 3.65 -17.14
CA VAL A 51 -0.07 3.29 -15.92
C VAL A 51 0.09 1.80 -15.68
N THR A 52 0.63 1.43 -14.53
CA THR A 52 0.87 0.03 -14.14
C THR A 52 0.37 -0.24 -12.75
N GLY A 53 0.00 -1.49 -12.48
CA GLY A 53 -0.39 -1.93 -11.14
C GLY A 53 0.70 -2.79 -10.52
N THR A 54 0.67 -2.89 -9.20
CA THR A 54 1.49 -3.85 -8.45
C THR A 54 0.65 -4.58 -7.42
N LEU A 55 1.01 -5.81 -7.14
CA LEU A 55 0.35 -6.63 -6.12
C LEU A 55 1.36 -6.99 -5.03
N CYS A 56 0.96 -6.84 -3.79
CA CYS A 56 1.80 -7.11 -2.61
C CYS A 56 2.38 -8.52 -2.53
N SER A 57 1.83 -9.47 -3.28
CA SER A 57 2.29 -10.87 -3.35
C SER A 57 3.10 -11.18 -4.60
N SER A 58 3.51 -10.17 -5.37
CA SER A 58 4.33 -10.36 -6.57
C SER A 58 5.68 -11.01 -6.25
N SER A 59 6.33 -11.49 -7.30
CA SER A 59 7.70 -12.01 -7.23
C SER A 59 8.60 -11.10 -8.05
N GLU A 60 9.74 -10.74 -7.50
CA GLU A 60 10.71 -9.82 -8.09
C GLU A 60 12.05 -10.51 -8.31
N ASP A 61 12.80 -10.01 -9.28
CA ASP A 61 14.18 -10.40 -9.46
C ASP A 61 15.06 -9.61 -8.48
N TYR A 62 15.42 -10.26 -7.37
CA TYR A 62 16.20 -9.67 -6.29
C TYR A 62 17.53 -10.38 -6.14
N VAL A 63 18.64 -9.63 -6.32
CA VAL A 63 20.03 -10.13 -6.22
C VAL A 63 20.23 -11.42 -7.06
N GLY A 64 19.74 -11.39 -8.33
CA GLY A 64 19.88 -12.50 -9.27
C GLY A 64 19.00 -13.72 -8.97
N GLN A 65 18.06 -13.61 -8.06
CA GLN A 65 17.10 -14.67 -7.72
C GLN A 65 15.67 -14.14 -7.78
N ARG A 66 14.78 -14.97 -8.32
CA ARG A 66 13.36 -14.63 -8.29
C ARG A 66 12.76 -15.00 -6.94
N LYS A 67 12.43 -13.98 -6.13
CA LYS A 67 11.88 -14.13 -4.79
C LYS A 67 10.51 -13.46 -4.67
N ARG A 68 9.63 -14.00 -3.83
CA ARG A 68 8.40 -13.29 -3.44
C ARG A 68 8.75 -12.06 -2.61
N CYS A 69 8.04 -10.95 -2.85
CA CYS A 69 8.23 -9.71 -2.09
C CYS A 69 8.17 -9.93 -0.58
N TYR A 70 7.24 -10.78 -0.10
CA TYR A 70 7.18 -11.12 1.33
C TYR A 70 8.46 -11.77 1.86
N GLN A 71 9.07 -12.66 1.07
CA GLN A 71 10.32 -13.29 1.50
C GLN A 71 11.46 -12.27 1.59
N ILE A 72 11.53 -11.35 0.62
CA ILE A 72 12.54 -10.27 0.64
C ILE A 72 12.38 -9.40 1.91
N ILE A 73 11.13 -9.04 2.26
CA ILE A 73 10.86 -8.25 3.45
C ILE A 73 11.22 -9.02 4.74
N LEU A 74 10.88 -10.31 4.82
CA LEU A 74 11.24 -11.14 5.97
C LEU A 74 12.75 -11.31 6.12
N ASP A 75 13.46 -11.48 5.00
CA ASP A 75 14.92 -11.54 4.99
C ASP A 75 15.53 -10.22 5.53
N TRP A 76 15.03 -9.08 5.08
CA TRP A 76 15.47 -7.76 5.56
C TRP A 76 15.18 -7.54 7.05
N MET A 77 14.03 -8.03 7.54
CA MET A 77 13.72 -7.96 8.97
C MET A 77 14.66 -8.85 9.78
N ALA A 78 14.94 -10.06 9.32
CA ALA A 78 15.86 -10.98 9.97
C ALA A 78 17.32 -10.47 9.99
N GLU A 79 17.71 -9.74 8.95
CA GLU A 79 19.02 -9.08 8.82
C GLU A 79 19.11 -7.75 9.61
N GLY A 80 18.03 -7.30 10.25
CA GLY A 80 17.97 -6.01 10.95
C GLY A 80 18.01 -4.78 10.03
N ARG A 81 17.80 -4.96 8.73
CA ARG A 81 17.76 -3.87 7.72
C ARG A 81 16.43 -3.15 7.69
N LEU A 82 15.37 -3.79 8.19
CA LEU A 82 14.02 -3.24 8.22
C LEU A 82 13.38 -3.53 9.57
N ASP A 83 13.00 -2.48 10.29
CA ASP A 83 12.20 -2.57 11.51
C ASP A 83 10.79 -2.03 11.26
N LEU A 84 9.79 -2.90 11.33
CA LEU A 84 8.37 -2.56 11.20
C LEU A 84 7.66 -2.42 12.56
N THR A 85 8.39 -2.62 13.67
CA THR A 85 7.82 -2.52 15.03
C THR A 85 7.12 -1.20 15.30
N PRO A 86 7.63 -0.02 14.84
CA PRO A 86 6.94 1.26 15.05
C PRO A 86 5.56 1.37 14.39
N LEU A 87 5.27 0.51 13.41
CA LEU A 87 3.94 0.48 12.77
C LEU A 87 2.90 -0.25 13.62
N LEU A 88 3.32 -1.12 14.55
CA LEU A 88 2.44 -1.87 15.45
C LEU A 88 1.98 -0.99 16.62
N THR A 89 0.99 -0.13 16.36
CA THR A 89 0.54 0.86 17.33
C THR A 89 -0.45 0.33 18.35
N HIS A 90 -1.18 -0.75 18.01
CA HIS A 90 -2.22 -1.31 18.87
C HIS A 90 -2.11 -2.83 18.97
N ARG A 91 -2.26 -3.31 20.20
CA ARG A 91 -2.22 -4.73 20.53
C ARG A 91 -3.49 -5.10 21.29
N PHE A 92 -4.14 -6.18 20.91
CA PHE A 92 -5.39 -6.64 21.50
C PHE A 92 -5.28 -8.12 21.82
N ARG A 93 -6.00 -8.54 22.84
CA ARG A 93 -6.30 -9.97 23.05
C ARG A 93 -7.42 -10.37 22.11
N LEU A 94 -7.52 -11.65 21.79
CA LEU A 94 -8.55 -12.13 20.85
C LEU A 94 -9.96 -11.81 21.34
N GLU A 95 -10.20 -11.86 22.65
CA GLU A 95 -11.48 -11.55 23.26
C GLU A 95 -11.94 -10.10 23.01
N GLU A 96 -10.97 -9.20 22.74
CA GLU A 96 -11.23 -7.79 22.43
C GLU A 96 -11.50 -7.52 20.93
N TYR A 97 -11.75 -8.56 20.13
CA TYR A 97 -11.89 -8.42 18.68
C TYR A 97 -12.94 -7.38 18.25
N LYS A 98 -14.07 -7.28 18.97
CA LYS A 98 -15.11 -6.29 18.68
C LYS A 98 -14.59 -4.86 18.85
N LYS A 99 -13.83 -4.60 19.91
CA LYS A 99 -13.17 -3.31 20.17
C LYS A 99 -12.13 -3.01 19.10
N ALA A 100 -11.29 -3.98 18.76
CA ALA A 100 -10.27 -3.84 17.71
C ALA A 100 -10.89 -3.48 16.37
N LEU A 101 -11.98 -4.15 15.97
CA LEU A 101 -12.71 -3.85 14.74
C LEU A 101 -13.34 -2.46 14.79
N ALA A 102 -14.04 -2.10 15.87
CA ALA A 102 -14.66 -0.79 16.01
C ALA A 102 -13.62 0.34 15.88
N MET A 103 -12.47 0.21 16.55
CA MET A 103 -11.37 1.18 16.44
C MET A 103 -10.77 1.22 15.04
N SER A 104 -10.71 0.11 14.32
CA SER A 104 -10.19 0.05 12.95
C SER A 104 -11.01 0.83 11.94
N PHE A 105 -12.31 1.03 12.17
CA PHE A 105 -13.15 1.91 11.34
C PHE A 105 -12.89 3.40 11.58
N HIS A 106 -12.28 3.74 12.70
CA HIS A 106 -11.99 5.11 13.11
C HIS A 106 -10.50 5.33 13.40
N LYS A 107 -9.62 4.77 12.55
CA LYS A 107 -8.16 4.74 12.73
C LYS A 107 -7.56 6.10 13.08
N SER A 108 -7.99 7.17 12.41
CA SER A 108 -7.46 8.52 12.64
C SER A 108 -7.77 9.03 14.04
N GLN A 109 -8.97 8.75 14.59
CA GLN A 109 -9.35 9.15 15.95
C GLN A 109 -8.53 8.44 17.02
N HIS A 110 -8.07 7.22 16.72
CA HIS A 110 -7.30 6.38 17.63
C HIS A 110 -5.80 6.36 17.31
N GLN A 111 -5.34 7.15 16.33
CA GLN A 111 -3.95 7.14 15.86
C GLN A 111 -3.45 5.72 15.53
N MET A 112 -4.35 4.88 15.03
CA MET A 112 -4.06 3.49 14.72
C MET A 112 -3.42 3.36 13.33
N VAL A 113 -2.20 2.84 13.28
CA VAL A 113 -1.53 2.45 12.03
C VAL A 113 -1.77 0.96 11.76
N LYS A 114 -1.29 0.11 12.66
CA LYS A 114 -1.49 -1.34 12.61
C LYS A 114 -1.96 -1.85 13.97
N ALA A 115 -2.90 -2.79 13.92
CA ALA A 115 -3.36 -3.53 15.10
C ALA A 115 -3.07 -5.02 14.92
N VAL A 116 -2.69 -5.69 15.99
CA VAL A 116 -2.45 -7.14 16.03
C VAL A 116 -3.18 -7.77 17.21
N PHE A 117 -3.54 -9.03 17.07
CA PHE A 117 -3.95 -9.86 18.20
C PHE A 117 -2.76 -10.60 18.76
N GLU A 118 -2.61 -10.56 20.08
CA GLU A 118 -1.59 -11.31 20.79
C GLU A 118 -2.21 -12.58 21.39
N PHE A 119 -1.54 -13.69 21.16
CA PHE A 119 -1.90 -14.96 21.74
C PHE A 119 -0.89 -15.29 22.84
N PRO A 120 -1.35 -15.74 24.04
CA PRO A 120 -0.43 -16.23 25.05
C PRO A 120 0.34 -17.44 24.49
N ILE A 121 1.65 -17.43 24.64
CA ILE A 121 2.55 -18.55 24.32
C ILE A 121 2.52 -19.51 25.51
#